data_6ff8be0448311508c69775017a18f4ba
#
_entry.id   6ff8be0448311508c69775017a18f4ba
#
_cell.length_a   1.000
_cell.length_b   1.000
_cell.length_c   1.000
_cell.angle_alpha   90.00
_cell.angle_beta   90.00
_cell.angle_gamma   90.00
#
_symmetry.space_group_name_H-M   'P 1'
#
loop_
_entity.id
_entity.type
_entity.pdbx_description
1 polymer ?
#
loop_
_entity_poly.entity_id
_entity_poly.type
_entity_poly.pdbx_seq_one_letter_code
_entity_poly.pdbx_strand_id
1 'polypeptide(L)'
;MTLSSGWRFLIPEEYAQLGPLADDPSVRLVAVAKTKDEGNVPTFVVTGGALSTDASDDEVYADSVRQVEEALPGFHLIDDFAWPMLPEGARWRTGVYILDDVSLTLSQLTWITRTAPTTQQPPQRFLWTATCTCPSVLFPTIIDDFITMAQTLEVTP
;
A
#
# COMPACT_ATOMS: atom_id res chain seq x y z
N MET A 1 -10.07 -12.86 -3.95
CA MET A 1 -10.57 -11.89 -2.96
C MET A 1 -10.09 -12.30 -1.59
N THR A 2 -9.36 -11.44 -0.90
CA THR A 2 -8.89 -11.67 0.47
C THR A 2 -9.68 -10.78 1.40
N LEU A 3 -10.38 -11.38 2.36
CA LEU A 3 -11.05 -10.66 3.44
C LEU A 3 -10.06 -10.55 4.60
N SER A 4 -9.64 -9.35 4.90
CA SER A 4 -8.99 -9.01 6.15
C SER A 4 -9.94 -8.12 6.94
N SER A 5 -9.87 -8.17 8.25
CA SER A 5 -10.71 -7.32 9.09
C SER A 5 -10.49 -5.84 8.73
N GLY A 6 -11.46 -5.20 8.15
CA GLY A 6 -11.48 -3.79 7.87
C GLY A 6 -11.23 -3.37 6.40
N TRP A 7 -10.85 -4.27 5.50
CA TRP A 7 -10.67 -3.90 4.09
C TRP A 7 -10.72 -5.09 3.13
N ARG A 8 -10.97 -4.78 1.85
CA ARG A 8 -11.03 -5.74 0.74
C ARG A 8 -10.62 -5.09 -0.58
N PHE A 9 -9.84 -5.81 -1.39
CA PHE A 9 -9.50 -5.44 -2.77
C PHE A 9 -9.91 -6.53 -3.75
N LEU A 10 -10.25 -6.15 -4.97
CA LEU A 10 -10.29 -7.06 -6.11
C LEU A 10 -8.92 -7.07 -6.79
N ILE A 11 -8.33 -8.25 -6.89
CA ILE A 11 -7.05 -8.47 -7.56
C ILE A 11 -7.34 -9.00 -8.97
N PRO A 12 -6.84 -8.34 -10.03
CA PRO A 12 -7.00 -8.84 -11.40
C PRO A 12 -6.42 -10.24 -11.60
N GLU A 13 -6.99 -11.00 -12.54
CA GLU A 13 -6.58 -12.38 -12.82
C GLU A 13 -5.13 -12.48 -13.32
N GLU A 14 -4.59 -11.41 -13.87
CA GLU A 14 -3.21 -11.32 -14.35
C GLU A 14 -2.18 -11.33 -13.21
N TYR A 15 -2.63 -11.24 -11.96
CA TYR A 15 -1.78 -11.32 -10.77
C TYR A 15 -1.97 -12.63 -10.05
N ALA A 16 -0.86 -13.26 -9.66
CA ALA A 16 -0.87 -14.39 -8.76
C ALA A 16 -0.89 -13.88 -7.32
N GLN A 17 -1.89 -14.28 -6.56
CA GLN A 17 -1.97 -13.95 -5.15
C GLN A 17 -1.18 -14.95 -4.33
N LEU A 18 -0.17 -14.44 -3.62
CA LEU A 18 0.59 -15.20 -2.64
C LEU A 18 0.01 -14.93 -1.24
N GLY A 19 0.04 -15.91 -0.37
CA GLY A 19 -0.45 -15.74 1.00
C GLY A 19 0.38 -14.73 1.80
N PRO A 20 -0.06 -14.37 3.02
CA PRO A 20 0.73 -13.55 3.92
C PRO A 20 2.09 -14.20 4.19
N LEU A 21 3.13 -13.38 4.34
CA LEU A 21 4.47 -13.88 4.65
C LEU A 21 4.52 -14.35 6.10
N ALA A 22 4.97 -15.59 6.32
CA ALA A 22 5.08 -16.17 7.66
C ALA A 22 6.10 -15.41 8.54
N ASP A 23 7.13 -14.83 7.92
CA ASP A 23 8.23 -14.18 8.62
C ASP A 23 7.96 -12.69 8.90
N ASP A 24 6.93 -12.11 8.29
CA ASP A 24 6.55 -10.71 8.48
C ASP A 24 5.04 -10.57 8.64
N PRO A 25 4.53 -10.51 9.89
CA PRO A 25 3.09 -10.42 10.15
C PRO A 25 2.47 -9.09 9.71
N SER A 26 3.26 -8.06 9.40
CA SER A 26 2.76 -6.80 8.85
C SER A 26 2.33 -6.95 7.39
N VAL A 27 2.87 -7.91 6.66
CA VAL A 27 2.49 -8.18 5.26
C VAL A 27 1.22 -9.02 5.23
N ARG A 28 0.14 -8.43 4.74
CA ARG A 28 -1.20 -9.00 4.77
C ARG A 28 -1.62 -9.63 3.44
N LEU A 29 -1.07 -9.12 2.35
CA LEU A 29 -1.38 -9.61 1.02
C LEU A 29 -0.20 -9.32 0.09
N VAL A 30 0.13 -10.28 -0.76
CA VAL A 30 1.10 -10.12 -1.85
C VAL A 30 0.47 -10.63 -3.13
N ALA A 31 0.48 -9.82 -4.18
CA ALA A 31 0.13 -10.24 -5.53
C ALA A 31 1.28 -9.89 -6.48
N VAL A 32 1.59 -10.80 -7.38
CA VAL A 32 2.69 -10.67 -8.33
C VAL A 32 2.15 -10.86 -9.74
N ALA A 33 2.52 -9.97 -10.66
CA ALA A 33 2.09 -10.09 -12.04
C ALA A 33 2.55 -11.43 -12.65
N LYS A 34 1.63 -12.12 -13.29
CA LYS A 34 1.91 -13.36 -14.04
C LYS A 34 2.57 -12.98 -15.35
N THR A 35 3.89 -12.98 -15.37
CA THR A 35 4.67 -12.68 -16.58
C THR A 35 5.69 -13.79 -16.83
N LYS A 36 6.08 -13.94 -18.08
CA LYS A 36 7.17 -14.85 -18.47
C LYS A 36 8.54 -14.19 -18.41
N ASP A 37 8.57 -12.88 -18.18
CA ASP A 37 9.82 -12.13 -18.09
C ASP A 37 10.54 -12.44 -16.78
N GLU A 38 11.82 -12.71 -16.88
CA GLU A 38 12.71 -12.82 -15.73
C GLU A 38 13.17 -11.42 -15.33
N GLY A 39 13.12 -11.11 -14.02
CA GLY A 39 13.58 -9.84 -13.49
C GLY A 39 12.58 -9.18 -12.56
N ASN A 40 12.61 -7.84 -12.49
CA ASN A 40 11.71 -7.07 -11.64
C ASN A 40 10.30 -7.08 -12.21
N VAL A 41 9.43 -7.92 -11.67
CA VAL A 41 8.02 -8.00 -12.05
C VAL A 41 7.17 -7.06 -11.21
N PRO A 42 6.07 -6.52 -11.74
CA PRO A 42 5.12 -5.74 -10.95
C PRO A 42 4.60 -6.52 -9.74
N THR A 43 4.63 -5.88 -8.58
CA THR A 43 4.13 -6.42 -7.32
C THR A 43 3.09 -5.50 -6.71
N PHE A 44 2.14 -6.09 -6.00
CA PHE A 44 1.16 -5.39 -5.19
C PHE A 44 1.20 -5.98 -3.80
N VAL A 45 1.51 -5.16 -2.80
CA VAL A 45 1.69 -5.61 -1.42
C VAL A 45 0.83 -4.75 -0.49
N VAL A 46 0.06 -5.38 0.37
CA VAL A 46 -0.67 -4.70 1.44
C VAL A 46 -0.01 -5.02 2.76
N THR A 47 0.40 -3.97 3.46
CA THR A 47 0.93 -4.06 4.81
C THR A 47 0.00 -3.35 5.79
N GLY A 48 0.04 -3.73 7.05
CA GLY A 48 -0.75 -3.06 8.07
C GLY A 48 -0.34 -3.44 9.47
N GLY A 49 -0.51 -2.50 10.38
CA GLY A 49 -0.21 -2.68 11.78
C GLY A 49 -0.91 -1.68 12.68
N ALA A 50 -1.02 -2.06 13.96
CA ALA A 50 -1.59 -1.20 14.98
C ALA A 50 -0.71 0.04 15.22
N LEU A 51 -1.35 1.19 15.38
CA LEU A 51 -0.69 2.42 15.78
C LEU A 51 -0.70 2.53 17.31
N SER A 52 0.48 2.62 17.90
CA SER A 52 0.68 2.78 19.33
C SER A 52 1.02 4.23 19.74
N THR A 53 0.86 5.18 18.82
CA THR A 53 1.18 6.58 19.02
C THR A 53 -0.07 7.42 19.21
N ASP A 54 0.05 8.53 19.95
CA ASP A 54 -0.97 9.57 20.08
C ASP A 54 -0.89 10.63 18.97
N ALA A 55 0.03 10.48 18.02
CA ALA A 55 0.18 11.39 16.88
C ALA A 55 -1.12 11.50 16.08
N SER A 56 -1.39 12.68 15.52
CA SER A 56 -2.53 12.88 14.63
C SER A 56 -2.40 12.05 13.35
N ASP A 57 -3.50 11.84 12.65
CA ASP A 57 -3.48 11.13 11.37
C ASP A 57 -2.53 11.82 10.36
N ASP A 58 -2.52 13.14 10.31
CA ASP A 58 -1.61 13.89 9.44
C ASP A 58 -0.14 13.64 9.77
N GLU A 59 0.20 13.59 11.03
CA GLU A 59 1.56 13.26 11.49
C GLU A 59 1.93 11.82 11.13
N VAL A 60 0.99 10.87 11.28
CA VAL A 60 1.20 9.47 10.90
C VAL A 60 1.45 9.36 9.39
N TYR A 61 0.68 10.07 8.56
CA TYR A 61 0.89 10.09 7.11
C TYR A 61 2.23 10.72 6.72
N ALA A 62 2.62 11.82 7.37
CA ALA A 62 3.91 12.45 7.15
C ALA A 62 5.08 11.54 7.53
N ASP A 63 4.97 10.83 8.65
CA ASP A 63 5.97 9.84 9.08
C ASP A 63 6.09 8.68 8.10
N SER A 64 4.98 8.22 7.54
CA SER A 64 5.00 7.13 6.57
C SER A 64 5.73 7.48 5.27
N VAL A 65 5.66 8.73 4.81
CA VAL A 65 6.48 9.22 3.68
C VAL A 65 7.95 9.19 4.04
N ARG A 66 8.31 9.73 5.19
CA ARG A 66 9.70 9.78 5.64
C ARG A 66 10.31 8.38 5.74
N GLN A 67 9.55 7.41 6.25
CA GLN A 67 10.00 6.01 6.32
C GLN A 67 10.31 5.43 4.95
N VAL A 68 9.51 5.73 3.93
CA VAL A 68 9.78 5.30 2.55
C VAL A 68 11.05 5.96 2.02
N GLU A 69 11.22 7.26 2.23
CA GLU A 69 12.42 8.00 1.82
C GLU A 69 13.69 7.48 2.48
N GLU A 70 13.61 7.10 3.75
CA GLU A 70 14.73 6.52 4.49
C GLU A 70 15.04 5.07 4.07
N ALA A 71 14.02 4.28 3.75
CA ALA A 71 14.16 2.87 3.43
C ALA A 71 14.66 2.62 2.00
N LEU A 72 14.35 3.50 1.06
CA LEU A 72 14.66 3.32 -0.35
C LEU A 72 15.78 4.27 -0.80
N PRO A 73 16.96 3.75 -1.19
CA PRO A 73 18.09 4.57 -1.60
C PRO A 73 17.74 5.46 -2.79
N GLY A 74 17.96 6.77 -2.63
CA GLY A 74 17.71 7.73 -3.71
C GLY A 74 16.25 7.88 -4.09
N PHE A 75 15.33 7.54 -3.20
CA PHE A 75 13.89 7.73 -3.44
C PHE A 75 13.58 9.20 -3.72
N HIS A 76 12.87 9.42 -4.81
CA HIS A 76 12.40 10.74 -5.22
C HIS A 76 10.88 10.75 -5.29
N LEU A 77 10.25 11.48 -4.37
CA LEU A 77 8.80 11.66 -4.35
C LEU A 77 8.38 12.54 -5.52
N ILE A 78 7.47 12.03 -6.35
CA ILE A 78 6.92 12.77 -7.50
C ILE A 78 5.61 13.43 -7.11
N ASP A 79 4.74 12.70 -6.43
CA ASP A 79 3.40 13.17 -6.10
C ASP A 79 2.91 12.60 -4.76
N ASP A 80 2.13 13.40 -4.03
CA ASP A 80 1.47 13.01 -2.78
C ASP A 80 0.19 13.82 -2.63
N PHE A 81 -0.96 13.18 -2.74
CA PHE A 81 -2.27 13.84 -2.69
C PHE A 81 -3.30 13.02 -1.92
N ALA A 82 -4.36 13.70 -1.48
CA ALA A 82 -5.49 13.05 -0.83
C ALA A 82 -6.26 12.18 -1.82
N TRP A 83 -6.52 10.91 -1.45
CA TRP A 83 -7.32 9.99 -2.25
C TRP A 83 -8.80 10.15 -1.91
N PRO A 84 -9.63 10.68 -2.84
CA PRO A 84 -11.02 11.07 -2.51
C PRO A 84 -11.99 9.89 -2.40
N MET A 85 -11.59 8.69 -2.83
CA MET A 85 -12.44 7.50 -2.86
C MET A 85 -12.61 6.84 -1.49
N LEU A 86 -11.77 7.22 -0.52
CA LEU A 86 -11.86 6.72 0.85
C LEU A 86 -12.23 7.86 1.80
N PRO A 87 -13.03 7.59 2.83
CA PRO A 87 -13.29 8.59 3.86
C PRO A 87 -12.00 8.90 4.64
N GLU A 88 -11.90 10.15 5.13
CA GLU A 88 -10.95 10.58 6.15
C GLU A 88 -9.45 10.50 5.80
N GLY A 89 -9.06 11.09 4.68
CA GLY A 89 -7.67 11.52 4.53
C GLY A 89 -6.70 10.47 4.02
N ALA A 90 -7.16 9.40 3.39
CA ALA A 90 -6.27 8.49 2.68
C ALA A 90 -5.37 9.26 1.70
N ARG A 91 -4.11 8.84 1.58
CA ARG A 91 -3.11 9.49 0.74
C ARG A 91 -2.66 8.55 -0.37
N TRP A 92 -2.50 9.12 -1.57
CA TRP A 92 -1.85 8.48 -2.69
C TRP A 92 -0.51 9.12 -2.95
N ARG A 93 0.53 8.30 -3.08
CA ARG A 93 1.90 8.76 -3.34
C ARG A 93 2.50 8.01 -4.49
N THR A 94 3.34 8.70 -5.23
CA THR A 94 4.13 8.09 -6.31
C THR A 94 5.55 8.63 -6.23
N GLY A 95 6.51 7.74 -6.34
CA GLY A 95 7.92 8.07 -6.35
C GLY A 95 8.74 7.09 -7.17
N VAL A 96 9.98 7.44 -7.41
CA VAL A 96 10.93 6.64 -8.17
C VAL A 96 12.21 6.44 -7.37
N TYR A 97 12.87 5.31 -7.59
CA TYR A 97 14.18 5.01 -7.03
C TYR A 97 14.94 4.05 -7.94
N ILE A 98 16.21 3.89 -7.69
CA ILE A 98 17.06 3.00 -8.46
C ILE A 98 17.55 1.88 -7.54
N LEU A 99 17.36 0.65 -8.00
CA LEU A 99 17.84 -0.55 -7.34
C LEU A 99 18.55 -1.43 -8.37
N ASP A 100 19.81 -1.77 -8.11
CA ASP A 100 20.64 -2.59 -9.02
C ASP A 100 20.62 -2.09 -10.47
N ASP A 101 20.82 -0.78 -10.65
CA ASP A 101 20.80 -0.08 -11.94
C ASP A 101 19.44 -0.09 -12.68
N VAL A 102 18.37 -0.53 -12.03
CA VAL A 102 17.02 -0.51 -12.59
C VAL A 102 16.20 0.61 -11.94
N SER A 103 15.59 1.45 -12.77
CA SER A 103 14.63 2.45 -12.31
C SER A 103 13.31 1.79 -11.96
N LEU A 104 12.88 1.94 -10.73
CA LEU A 104 11.63 1.43 -10.21
C LEU A 104 10.69 2.57 -9.84
N THR A 105 9.42 2.39 -10.12
CA THR A 105 8.35 3.29 -9.68
C THR A 105 7.51 2.60 -8.62
N LEU A 106 7.25 3.32 -7.55
CA LEU A 106 6.40 2.91 -6.46
C LEU A 106 5.18 3.83 -6.40
N SER A 107 3.98 3.24 -6.40
CA SER A 107 2.74 3.95 -6.06
C SER A 107 2.15 3.34 -4.81
N GLN A 108 1.71 4.17 -3.90
CA GLN A 108 1.30 3.75 -2.57
C GLN A 108 0.01 4.46 -2.16
N LEU A 109 -1.00 3.67 -1.79
CA LEU A 109 -2.21 4.13 -1.14
C LEU A 109 -2.10 3.82 0.36
N THR A 110 -2.26 4.84 1.19
CA THR A 110 -2.16 4.70 2.65
C THR A 110 -3.44 5.21 3.29
N TRP A 111 -4.00 4.42 4.22
CA TRP A 111 -5.22 4.79 4.94
C TRP A 111 -5.18 4.29 6.38
N ILE A 112 -6.02 4.89 7.22
CA ILE A 112 -6.16 4.53 8.63
C ILE A 112 -7.56 3.98 8.86
N THR A 113 -7.66 2.86 9.58
CA THR A 113 -8.92 2.34 10.11
C THR A 113 -8.95 2.43 11.63
N ARG A 114 -10.15 2.46 12.18
CA ARG A 114 -10.38 2.50 13.63
C ARG A 114 -11.33 1.39 14.03
N THR A 115 -11.03 0.72 15.14
CA THR A 115 -11.99 -0.19 15.75
C THR A 115 -13.08 0.61 16.47
N ALA A 116 -14.29 0.03 16.56
CA ALA A 116 -15.34 0.61 17.36
C ALA A 116 -14.94 0.63 18.86
N PRO A 117 -15.26 1.71 19.60
CA PRO A 117 -15.02 1.74 21.03
C PRO A 117 -15.88 0.68 21.73
N THR A 118 -15.27 -0.03 22.68
CA THR A 118 -15.98 -0.93 23.58
C THR A 118 -15.91 -0.41 25.00
N THR A 119 -16.74 -0.94 25.91
CA THR A 119 -16.69 -0.57 27.32
C THR A 119 -15.39 -0.95 28.02
N GLN A 120 -14.60 -1.84 27.39
CA GLN A 120 -13.36 -2.39 27.98
C GLN A 120 -12.10 -1.91 27.26
N GLN A 121 -12.21 -1.37 26.04
CA GLN A 121 -11.05 -0.93 25.27
C GLN A 121 -11.34 0.36 24.50
N PRO A 122 -10.40 1.32 24.49
CA PRO A 122 -10.50 2.50 23.63
C PRO A 122 -10.40 2.10 22.15
N PRO A 123 -10.87 2.97 21.21
CA PRO A 123 -10.67 2.75 19.79
C PRO A 123 -9.21 2.59 19.46
N GLN A 124 -8.86 1.53 18.72
CA GLN A 124 -7.53 1.29 18.23
C GLN A 124 -7.42 1.69 16.77
N ARG A 125 -6.33 2.38 16.41
CA ARG A 125 -6.02 2.76 15.04
C ARG A 125 -5.08 1.74 14.39
N PHE A 126 -5.29 1.52 13.09
CA PHE A 126 -4.42 0.70 12.25
C PHE A 126 -4.03 1.51 11.02
N LEU A 127 -2.76 1.50 10.70
CA LEU A 127 -2.24 2.07 9.45
C LEU A 127 -2.10 0.95 8.42
N TRP A 128 -2.70 1.16 7.27
CA TRP A 128 -2.65 0.25 6.13
C TRP A 128 -1.97 0.92 4.95
N THR A 129 -1.22 0.14 4.21
CA THR A 129 -0.53 0.61 3.02
C THR A 129 -0.62 -0.44 1.92
N ALA A 130 -1.14 -0.04 0.77
CA ALA A 130 -1.13 -0.83 -0.45
C ALA A 130 -0.09 -0.25 -1.40
N THR A 131 0.93 -1.01 -1.73
CA THR A 131 2.06 -0.55 -2.52
C THR A 131 2.15 -1.35 -3.81
N CYS A 132 2.15 -0.65 -4.95
CA CYS A 132 2.49 -1.20 -6.25
C CYS A 132 3.91 -0.78 -6.61
N THR A 133 4.77 -1.73 -6.94
CA THR A 133 6.13 -1.48 -7.40
C THR A 133 6.34 -2.16 -8.74
N CYS A 134 6.89 -1.44 -9.70
CA CYS A 134 7.20 -1.97 -11.03
C CYS A 134 8.41 -1.26 -11.65
N PRO A 135 9.06 -1.87 -12.66
CA PRO A 135 10.01 -1.14 -13.50
C PRO A 135 9.36 0.13 -14.06
N SER A 136 10.07 1.25 -14.03
CA SER A 136 9.51 2.56 -14.43
C SER A 136 9.02 2.57 -15.87
N VAL A 137 9.62 1.79 -16.75
CA VAL A 137 9.18 1.66 -18.15
C VAL A 137 7.81 1.01 -18.30
N LEU A 138 7.38 0.21 -17.32
CA LEU A 138 6.08 -0.46 -17.30
C LEU A 138 5.01 0.35 -16.57
N PHE A 139 5.40 1.39 -15.85
CA PHE A 139 4.49 2.14 -15.00
C PHE A 139 3.26 2.68 -15.73
N PRO A 140 3.36 3.24 -16.97
CA PRO A 140 2.19 3.74 -17.68
C PRO A 140 1.11 2.68 -17.95
N THR A 141 1.51 1.42 -18.06
CA THR A 141 0.58 0.28 -18.22
C THR A 141 0.05 -0.22 -16.89
N ILE A 142 0.92 -0.32 -15.89
CA ILE A 142 0.61 -0.93 -14.59
C ILE A 142 -0.22 0.01 -13.71
N ILE A 143 -0.08 1.32 -13.87
CA ILE A 143 -0.82 2.28 -13.03
C ILE A 143 -2.33 2.13 -13.17
N ASP A 144 -2.83 1.79 -14.35
CA ASP A 144 -4.27 1.59 -14.58
C ASP A 144 -4.78 0.38 -13.78
N ASP A 145 -4.00 -0.70 -13.71
CA ASP A 145 -4.32 -1.86 -12.89
C ASP A 145 -4.37 -1.48 -11.40
N PHE A 146 -3.37 -0.71 -10.95
CA PHE A 146 -3.32 -0.29 -9.55
C PHE A 146 -4.46 0.68 -9.20
N ILE A 147 -4.80 1.61 -10.06
CA ILE A 147 -5.96 2.49 -9.88
C ILE A 147 -7.24 1.65 -9.80
N THR A 148 -7.39 0.67 -10.67
CA THR A 148 -8.55 -0.23 -10.66
C THR A 148 -8.64 -0.98 -9.33
N MET A 149 -7.53 -1.56 -8.85
CA MET A 149 -7.49 -2.20 -7.53
C MET A 149 -7.88 -1.21 -6.42
N ALA A 150 -7.30 -0.02 -6.43
CA ALA A 150 -7.57 1.00 -5.42
C ALA A 150 -9.03 1.47 -5.41
N GLN A 151 -9.67 1.55 -6.59
CA GLN A 151 -11.10 1.88 -6.71
C GLN A 151 -12.01 0.79 -6.15
N THR A 152 -11.53 -0.45 -6.09
CA THR A 152 -12.27 -1.57 -5.49
C THR A 152 -12.05 -1.71 -3.99
N LEU A 153 -11.18 -0.88 -3.40
CA LEU A 153 -10.94 -0.92 -1.96
C LEU A 153 -12.23 -0.60 -1.20
N GLU A 154 -12.67 -1.56 -0.44
CA GLU A 154 -13.76 -1.41 0.52
C GLU A 154 -13.18 -1.47 1.92
N VAL A 155 -13.52 -0.49 2.73
CA VAL A 155 -13.15 -0.42 4.13
C VAL A 155 -14.41 -0.68 4.94
N THR A 156 -14.37 -1.71 5.78
CA THR A 156 -15.48 -2.03 6.70
C THR A 156 -15.19 -1.42 8.06
N PRO A 157 -16.19 -0.82 8.72
CA PRO A 157 -16.05 -0.29 10.07
C PRO A 157 -15.79 -1.37 11.11
#